data_f2c36ec483edec7e70fd9e127fb80e0c
#
_entry.id   f2c36ec483edec7e70fd9e127fb80e0c
#
_cell.length_a   1.000
_cell.length_b   1.000
_cell.length_c   1.000
_cell.angle_alpha   90.00
_cell.angle_beta   90.00
_cell.angle_gamma   90.00
#
_symmetry.space_group_name_H-M   'P 1'
#
loop_
_entity.id
_entity.type
_entity.pdbx_description
1 polymer ?
#
loop_
_entity_poly.entity_id
_entity_poly.type
_entity_poly.pdbx_seq_one_letter_code
_entity_poly.pdbx_strand_id
1 'polypeptide(L)'
;MSRGEADLVASIRHELAAIRPTRTCCIQAELAGLVDCGRRVDVSLARAVHELSTELAQRGAARSWSGSAQSQAEHCAADLGDVGSSQHCRLAFLRGRMLARGSLSLASGTVHLEINVSATEVTHLARLAEADHLGGSQRERRCKGLLVWKGRDLLIDLLRRLGATAAVADMEARGIGREVRGSLNRSVNAETANLVRAVRAGMRQANACTRALADGLLPLESLHARVARLRAEAPDASLAELGLELDLARSTVQRALAEIERRVSMAQAGDDPMAQPLR
;
A
#
# COMPACT_ATOMS: atom_id res chain seq x y z
N MET A 1 -9.57 8.13 5.92
CA MET A 1 -8.49 7.67 6.86
C MET A 1 -9.16 6.83 7.92
N SER A 2 -8.71 5.58 8.12
CA SER A 2 -9.25 4.72 9.17
C SER A 2 -8.84 5.25 10.57
N ARG A 3 -9.57 4.85 11.63
CA ARG A 3 -9.23 5.25 13.01
C ARG A 3 -7.78 4.91 13.36
N GLY A 4 -7.33 3.71 13.01
CA GLY A 4 -5.95 3.29 13.28
C GLY A 4 -4.87 4.05 12.47
N GLU A 5 -5.21 4.63 11.31
CA GLU A 5 -4.31 5.51 10.56
C GLU A 5 -4.23 6.90 11.21
N ALA A 6 -5.35 7.42 11.71
CA ALA A 6 -5.38 8.68 12.44
C ALA A 6 -4.56 8.60 13.74
N ASP A 7 -4.70 7.50 14.49
CA ASP A 7 -3.95 7.24 15.72
C ASP A 7 -2.44 7.16 15.43
N LEU A 8 -2.04 6.51 14.34
CA LEU A 8 -0.63 6.43 13.94
C LEU A 8 -0.06 7.79 13.53
N VAL A 9 -0.80 8.61 12.80
CA VAL A 9 -0.40 9.99 12.47
C VAL A 9 -0.22 10.81 13.73
N ALA A 10 -1.14 10.71 14.69
CA ALA A 10 -1.03 11.38 15.98
C ALA A 10 0.20 10.91 16.78
N SER A 11 0.48 9.59 16.79
CA SER A 11 1.66 9.01 17.43
C SER A 11 2.97 9.54 16.85
N ILE A 12 3.08 9.58 15.50
CA ILE A 12 4.25 10.17 14.81
C ILE A 12 4.47 11.61 15.24
N ARG A 13 3.42 12.44 15.21
CA ARG A 13 3.53 13.85 15.60
C ARG A 13 3.90 14.01 17.06
N HIS A 14 3.33 13.20 17.94
CA HIS A 14 3.64 13.22 19.38
C HIS A 14 5.11 12.83 19.64
N GLU A 15 5.60 11.76 19.02
CA GLU A 15 6.98 11.31 19.15
C GLU A 15 7.96 12.39 18.68
N LEU A 16 7.74 12.98 17.49
CA LEU A 16 8.58 14.06 16.97
C LEU A 16 8.54 15.31 17.86
N ALA A 17 7.38 15.68 18.40
CA ALA A 17 7.24 16.82 19.29
C ALA A 17 7.88 16.59 20.68
N ALA A 18 8.08 15.34 21.08
CA ALA A 18 8.73 14.97 22.34
C ALA A 18 10.25 14.97 22.28
N ILE A 19 10.86 15.08 21.08
CA ILE A 19 12.31 15.10 20.92
C ILE A 19 12.91 16.36 21.55
N ARG A 20 13.99 16.16 22.31
CA ARG A 20 14.75 17.25 22.96
C ARG A 20 16.16 17.28 22.38
N PRO A 21 16.46 18.24 21.48
CA PRO A 21 17.81 18.39 20.95
C PRO A 21 18.78 18.75 22.05
N THR A 22 19.92 18.11 22.08
CA THR A 22 20.99 18.38 23.09
C THR A 22 21.86 19.57 22.75
N ARG A 23 21.95 19.94 21.47
CA ARG A 23 22.77 21.04 20.98
C ARG A 23 21.94 22.33 20.87
N THR A 24 22.47 23.44 21.36
CA THR A 24 21.85 24.77 21.29
C THR A 24 21.46 25.15 19.85
N CYS A 25 22.37 24.89 18.89
CA CYS A 25 22.10 25.16 17.47
C CYS A 25 20.93 24.33 16.91
N CYS A 26 20.72 23.09 17.38
CA CYS A 26 19.57 22.29 16.98
C CYS A 26 18.26 22.80 17.61
N ILE A 27 18.32 23.26 18.87
CA ILE A 27 17.15 23.90 19.53
C ILE A 27 16.74 25.16 18.75
N GLN A 28 17.68 25.99 18.37
CA GLN A 28 17.43 27.19 17.56
C GLN A 28 16.84 26.82 16.19
N ALA A 29 17.44 25.84 15.51
CA ALA A 29 16.96 25.39 14.21
C ALA A 29 15.56 24.81 14.28
N GLU A 30 15.24 23.99 15.28
CA GLU A 30 13.91 23.41 15.45
C GLU A 30 12.87 24.47 15.79
N LEU A 31 13.18 25.41 16.68
CA LEU A 31 12.32 26.55 16.95
C LEU A 31 12.04 27.39 15.70
N ALA A 32 13.08 27.68 14.90
CA ALA A 32 12.89 28.39 13.62
C ALA A 32 11.96 27.61 12.67
N GLY A 33 12.02 26.27 12.68
CA GLY A 33 11.11 25.42 11.94
C GLY A 33 9.68 25.42 12.49
N LEU A 34 9.51 25.52 13.81
CA LEU A 34 8.20 25.51 14.48
C LEU A 34 7.46 26.85 14.36
N VAL A 35 8.19 27.95 14.26
CA VAL A 35 7.58 29.29 14.16
C VAL A 35 6.83 29.39 12.85
N ASP A 36 5.51 29.56 12.96
CA ASP A 36 4.62 29.68 11.85
C ASP A 36 3.64 30.81 12.03
N CYS A 37 3.64 31.67 11.02
CA CYS A 37 2.77 32.81 10.95
C CYS A 37 1.38 32.37 10.47
N GLY A 38 0.44 32.18 11.38
CA GLY A 38 -0.98 32.19 11.06
C GLY A 38 -1.76 30.86 11.11
N ARG A 39 -1.24 29.79 11.72
CA ARG A 39 -2.02 28.57 11.94
C ARG A 39 -2.36 28.37 13.41
N ARG A 40 -3.54 27.78 13.70
CA ARG A 40 -3.86 27.32 15.05
C ARG A 40 -2.84 26.27 15.47
N VAL A 41 -2.14 26.55 16.55
CA VAL A 41 -1.15 25.65 17.15
C VAL A 41 -1.92 24.64 18.00
N ASP A 42 -1.73 23.34 17.77
CA ASP A 42 -2.26 22.32 18.66
C ASP A 42 -1.47 22.31 20.00
N VAL A 43 -2.05 21.66 21.02
CA VAL A 43 -1.47 21.66 22.39
C VAL A 43 -0.06 21.04 22.42
N SER A 44 0.18 20.01 21.61
CA SER A 44 1.50 19.35 21.52
C SER A 44 2.55 20.27 20.92
N LEU A 45 2.20 21.00 19.88
CA LEU A 45 3.07 21.98 19.23
C LEU A 45 3.34 23.17 20.15
N ALA A 46 2.31 23.69 20.86
CA ALA A 46 2.46 24.77 21.84
C ALA A 46 3.42 24.36 22.97
N ARG A 47 3.29 23.14 23.47
CA ARG A 47 4.21 22.57 24.48
C ARG A 47 5.65 22.49 23.95
N ALA A 48 5.85 21.93 22.76
CA ALA A 48 7.19 21.82 22.17
C ALA A 48 7.86 23.19 22.02
N VAL A 49 7.13 24.19 21.51
CA VAL A 49 7.64 25.58 21.41
C VAL A 49 8.01 26.15 22.78
N HIS A 50 7.13 25.97 23.78
CA HIS A 50 7.38 26.48 25.14
C HIS A 50 8.62 25.83 25.76
N GLU A 51 8.74 24.50 25.69
CA GLU A 51 9.84 23.76 26.30
C GLU A 51 11.20 24.08 25.63
N LEU A 52 11.23 24.12 24.29
CA LEU A 52 12.44 24.48 23.56
C LEU A 52 12.84 25.95 23.81
N SER A 53 11.88 26.86 23.92
CA SER A 53 12.14 28.27 24.23
C SER A 53 12.71 28.44 25.66
N THR A 54 12.14 27.69 26.62
CA THR A 54 12.62 27.69 28.01
C THR A 54 14.03 27.14 28.11
N GLU A 55 14.31 26.03 27.44
CA GLU A 55 15.64 25.41 27.38
C GLU A 55 16.66 26.37 26.75
N LEU A 56 16.29 27.07 25.68
CA LEU A 56 17.16 28.05 25.03
C LEU A 56 17.47 29.25 25.96
N ALA A 57 16.45 29.71 26.68
CA ALA A 57 16.62 30.79 27.67
C ALA A 57 17.55 30.38 28.82
N GLN A 58 17.41 29.17 29.35
CA GLN A 58 18.28 28.61 30.39
C GLN A 58 19.74 28.51 29.96
N ARG A 59 20.01 28.27 28.68
CA ARG A 59 21.36 28.23 28.10
C ARG A 59 21.97 29.59 27.78
N GLY A 60 21.27 30.69 28.11
CA GLY A 60 21.71 32.04 27.82
C GLY A 60 21.75 32.40 26.32
N ALA A 61 21.15 31.60 25.48
CA ALA A 61 21.14 31.76 24.03
C ALA A 61 19.77 32.29 23.50
N ALA A 62 18.95 32.86 24.41
CA ALA A 62 17.64 33.41 24.02
C ALA A 62 17.84 34.65 23.18
N ARG A 63 17.48 34.58 21.90
CA ARG A 63 17.20 35.77 21.10
C ARG A 63 15.81 36.28 21.47
N SER A 64 15.67 37.56 21.70
CA SER A 64 14.38 38.19 21.95
C SER A 64 13.55 38.14 20.64
N TRP A 65 12.57 37.28 20.63
CA TRP A 65 11.60 37.17 19.55
C TRP A 65 10.50 38.23 19.68
N SER A 66 10.84 39.48 19.46
CA SER A 66 9.91 40.60 19.46
C SER A 66 9.79 41.14 18.05
N GLY A 67 8.78 40.69 17.31
CA GLY A 67 8.47 41.18 15.97
C GLY A 67 7.13 40.70 15.44
N SER A 68 6.58 41.41 14.45
CA SER A 68 5.37 40.95 13.75
C SER A 68 5.61 39.63 13.02
N ALA A 69 4.57 38.86 12.77
CA ALA A 69 4.64 37.58 12.07
C ALA A 69 5.37 37.67 10.70
N GLN A 70 5.30 38.80 10.05
CA GLN A 70 5.93 39.05 8.77
C GLN A 70 7.45 39.30 8.89
N SER A 71 7.85 40.04 9.90
CA SER A 71 9.26 40.26 10.27
C SER A 71 9.94 38.96 10.75
N GLN A 72 9.19 38.06 11.35
CA GLN A 72 9.67 36.73 11.76
C GLN A 72 9.90 35.81 10.56
N ALA A 73 9.04 35.86 9.52
CA ALA A 73 9.21 35.08 8.29
C ALA A 73 10.44 35.53 7.50
N GLU A 74 10.66 36.83 7.43
CA GLU A 74 11.84 37.42 6.75
C GLU A 74 13.13 37.14 7.54
N HIS A 75 13.10 37.19 8.87
CA HIS A 75 14.22 36.83 9.72
C HIS A 75 14.56 35.33 9.68
N CYS A 76 13.52 34.46 9.65
CA CYS A 76 13.71 33.03 9.45
C CYS A 76 14.38 32.73 8.09
N ALA A 77 14.03 33.46 7.05
CA ALA A 77 14.66 33.32 5.74
C ALA A 77 16.14 33.77 5.75
N ALA A 78 16.48 34.81 6.51
CA ALA A 78 17.87 35.30 6.66
C ALA A 78 18.71 34.41 7.61
N ASP A 79 18.15 33.93 8.73
CA ASP A 79 18.82 33.00 9.65
C ASP A 79 18.97 31.58 9.07
N LEU A 80 18.22 31.23 8.04
CA LEU A 80 18.33 29.96 7.32
C LEU A 80 19.69 29.78 6.62
N GLY A 81 20.41 30.86 6.35
CA GLY A 81 21.79 30.79 5.82
C GLY A 81 22.75 30.07 6.76
N ASP A 82 22.53 30.18 8.05
CA ASP A 82 23.39 29.56 9.10
C ASP A 82 22.91 28.14 9.50
N VAL A 83 21.60 27.88 9.40
CA VAL A 83 20.99 26.55 9.66
C VAL A 83 21.42 25.51 8.61
N GLY A 84 21.78 25.94 7.40
CA GLY A 84 22.13 25.06 6.28
C GLY A 84 23.47 24.34 6.40
N SER A 85 24.36 24.72 7.34
CA SER A 85 25.74 24.21 7.39
C SER A 85 25.87 22.78 7.93
N SER A 86 25.05 22.38 8.90
CA SER A 86 25.17 21.09 9.59
C SER A 86 23.94 20.20 9.43
N GLN A 87 24.12 18.92 9.11
CA GLN A 87 23.04 17.95 8.96
C GLN A 87 22.08 17.92 10.16
N HIS A 88 22.61 17.91 11.40
CA HIS A 88 21.78 17.88 12.60
C HIS A 88 20.87 19.12 12.73
N CYS A 89 21.31 20.30 12.27
CA CYS A 89 20.49 21.51 12.28
C CYS A 89 19.44 21.47 11.18
N ARG A 90 19.77 20.98 9.98
CA ARG A 90 18.80 20.80 8.89
C ARG A 90 17.68 19.83 9.26
N LEU A 91 18.02 18.70 9.89
CA LEU A 91 17.05 17.72 10.37
C LEU A 91 16.15 18.29 11.47
N ALA A 92 16.71 19.05 12.43
CA ALA A 92 15.95 19.71 13.47
C ALA A 92 14.97 20.76 12.87
N PHE A 93 15.42 21.56 11.92
CA PHE A 93 14.58 22.52 11.21
C PHE A 93 13.45 21.85 10.44
N LEU A 94 13.76 20.80 9.65
CA LEU A 94 12.76 20.03 8.89
C LEU A 94 11.75 19.36 9.82
N ARG A 95 12.16 18.86 10.99
CA ARG A 95 11.26 18.33 12.01
C ARG A 95 10.30 19.40 12.50
N GLY A 96 10.80 20.57 12.85
CA GLY A 96 9.97 21.72 13.25
C GLY A 96 8.97 22.10 12.15
N ARG A 97 9.40 22.19 10.89
CA ARG A 97 8.52 22.50 9.74
C ARG A 97 7.48 21.42 9.51
N MET A 98 7.84 20.16 9.62
CA MET A 98 6.88 19.05 9.53
C MET A 98 5.81 19.14 10.62
N LEU A 99 6.20 19.43 11.85
CA LEU A 99 5.26 19.61 12.96
C LEU A 99 4.33 20.81 12.74
N ALA A 100 4.86 21.96 12.28
CA ALA A 100 4.12 23.19 12.08
C ALA A 100 3.20 23.16 10.83
N ARG A 101 3.70 22.65 9.70
CA ARG A 101 3.07 22.77 8.36
C ARG A 101 2.89 21.44 7.64
N GLY A 102 3.31 20.32 8.26
CA GLY A 102 3.20 19.00 7.65
C GLY A 102 1.77 18.47 7.69
N SER A 103 1.36 17.86 6.59
CA SER A 103 0.16 17.03 6.47
C SER A 103 0.59 15.62 6.09
N LEU A 104 0.29 14.65 6.94
CA LEU A 104 0.66 13.26 6.74
C LEU A 104 -0.60 12.43 6.45
N SER A 105 -0.57 11.67 5.36
CA SER A 105 -1.58 10.70 4.99
C SER A 105 -0.98 9.30 4.91
N LEU A 106 -1.61 8.37 5.62
CA LEU A 106 -1.24 6.95 5.66
C LEU A 106 -2.34 6.06 5.07
N ALA A 107 -3.27 6.65 4.31
CA ALA A 107 -4.38 5.93 3.70
C ALA A 107 -3.88 4.81 2.78
N SER A 108 -4.59 3.66 2.82
CA SER A 108 -4.28 2.50 2.00
C SER A 108 -4.20 2.88 0.51
N GLY A 109 -3.00 2.78 -0.06
CA GLY A 109 -2.71 3.07 -1.46
C GLY A 109 -2.00 4.40 -1.73
N THR A 110 -2.03 5.39 -0.82
CA THR A 110 -1.38 6.69 -1.02
C THR A 110 -0.74 7.19 0.27
N VAL A 111 0.44 6.64 0.58
CA VAL A 111 1.25 7.13 1.70
C VAL A 111 2.03 8.35 1.24
N HIS A 112 1.79 9.51 1.86
CA HIS A 112 2.52 10.73 1.55
C HIS A 112 2.57 11.73 2.71
N LEU A 113 3.63 12.51 2.72
CA LEU A 113 3.81 13.69 3.56
C LEU A 113 3.89 14.93 2.66
N GLU A 114 3.19 15.99 3.02
CA GLU A 114 3.28 17.29 2.38
C GLU A 114 3.63 18.35 3.41
N ILE A 115 4.61 19.20 3.13
CA ILE A 115 4.90 20.42 3.89
C ILE A 115 4.47 21.60 3.03
N ASN A 116 3.49 22.38 3.52
CA ASN A 116 2.88 23.49 2.80
C ASN A 116 3.44 24.82 3.31
N VAL A 117 4.16 25.52 2.46
CA VAL A 117 4.87 26.75 2.78
C VAL A 117 4.73 27.80 1.64
N SER A 118 5.44 28.92 1.70
CA SER A 118 5.49 29.87 0.60
C SER A 118 6.29 29.33 -0.61
N ALA A 119 6.12 29.90 -1.77
CA ALA A 119 6.86 29.53 -2.98
C ALA A 119 8.38 29.75 -2.83
N THR A 120 8.81 30.77 -2.09
CA THR A 120 10.22 31.03 -1.79
C THR A 120 10.80 30.04 -0.82
N GLU A 121 10.07 29.71 0.23
CA GLU A 121 10.49 28.79 1.28
C GLU A 121 10.60 27.33 0.80
N VAL A 122 9.72 26.89 -0.11
CA VAL A 122 9.74 25.52 -0.61
C VAL A 122 11.05 25.19 -1.34
N THR A 123 11.61 26.15 -2.08
CA THR A 123 12.89 25.99 -2.77
C THR A 123 14.04 25.81 -1.77
N HIS A 124 13.99 26.55 -0.66
CA HIS A 124 14.97 26.40 0.41
C HIS A 124 14.84 25.04 1.11
N LEU A 125 13.61 24.63 1.48
CA LEU A 125 13.36 23.32 2.09
C LEU A 125 13.79 22.16 1.18
N ALA A 126 13.56 22.28 -0.13
CA ALA A 126 14.00 21.28 -1.09
C ALA A 126 15.52 21.13 -1.12
N ARG A 127 16.27 22.24 -1.08
CA ARG A 127 17.74 22.22 -0.99
C ARG A 127 18.23 21.58 0.29
N LEU A 128 17.59 21.87 1.45
CA LEU A 128 17.94 21.23 2.72
C LEU A 128 17.69 19.71 2.67
N ALA A 129 16.57 19.28 2.10
CA ALA A 129 16.24 17.86 1.94
C ALA A 129 17.21 17.16 0.98
N GLU A 130 17.60 17.81 -0.11
CA GLU A 130 18.56 17.29 -1.10
C GLU A 130 19.97 17.15 -0.50
N ALA A 131 20.43 18.15 0.29
CA ALA A 131 21.73 18.11 0.95
C ALA A 131 21.90 16.91 1.89
N ASP A 132 20.81 16.38 2.43
CA ASP A 132 20.82 15.21 3.30
C ASP A 132 20.26 13.95 2.61
N HIS A 133 20.09 13.97 1.29
CA HIS A 133 19.54 12.85 0.51
C HIS A 133 18.19 12.34 1.05
N LEU A 134 17.34 13.25 1.54
CA LEU A 134 16.03 12.90 2.08
C LEU A 134 14.96 12.69 1.00
N GLY A 135 15.29 12.97 -0.26
CA GLY A 135 14.34 12.96 -1.34
C GLY A 135 13.28 14.07 -1.21
N GLY A 136 12.13 13.83 -1.81
CA GLY A 136 11.05 14.81 -1.85
C GLY A 136 10.96 15.51 -3.20
N SER A 137 9.76 15.93 -3.57
CA SER A 137 9.50 16.66 -4.81
C SER A 137 8.85 18.01 -4.52
N GLN A 138 9.41 19.06 -5.10
CA GLN A 138 8.83 20.39 -5.03
C GLN A 138 7.64 20.47 -5.98
N ARG A 139 6.54 21.07 -5.52
CA ARG A 139 5.33 21.34 -6.28
C ARG A 139 4.79 22.72 -5.93
N GLU A 140 4.03 23.29 -6.83
CA GLU A 140 3.28 24.50 -6.59
C GLU A 140 1.78 24.24 -6.75
N ARG A 141 1.00 24.78 -5.82
CA ARG A 141 -0.47 24.68 -5.86
C ARG A 141 -1.11 25.95 -5.30
N ARG A 142 -1.89 26.66 -6.13
CA ARG A 142 -2.61 27.87 -5.71
C ARG A 142 -1.70 28.90 -5.04
N CYS A 143 -0.58 29.25 -5.67
CA CYS A 143 0.44 30.18 -5.17
C CYS A 143 1.11 29.76 -3.85
N LYS A 144 1.05 28.50 -3.48
CA LYS A 144 1.76 27.92 -2.33
C LYS A 144 2.76 26.89 -2.79
N GLY A 145 3.91 26.87 -2.13
CA GLY A 145 4.92 25.84 -2.31
C GLY A 145 4.58 24.59 -1.49
N LEU A 146 4.77 23.44 -2.09
CA LEU A 146 4.58 22.13 -1.45
C LEU A 146 5.84 21.31 -1.62
N LEU A 147 6.43 20.86 -0.52
CA LEU A 147 7.44 19.81 -0.54
C LEU A 147 6.76 18.48 -0.19
N VAL A 148 6.88 17.50 -1.08
CA VAL A 148 6.06 16.28 -1.04
C VAL A 148 6.95 15.04 -1.08
N TRP A 149 6.77 14.15 -0.12
CA TRP A 149 7.33 12.80 -0.11
C TRP A 149 6.21 11.80 -0.38
N LYS A 150 6.37 10.98 -1.43
CA LYS A 150 5.42 9.94 -1.82
C LYS A 150 6.06 8.56 -1.78
N GLY A 151 5.30 7.61 -1.30
CA GLY A 151 5.74 6.24 -1.14
C GLY A 151 6.17 5.94 0.30
N ARG A 152 5.96 4.66 0.66
CA ARG A 152 6.16 4.20 2.03
C ARG A 152 7.62 4.24 2.45
N ASP A 153 8.51 3.73 1.62
CA ASP A 153 9.92 3.55 1.96
C ASP A 153 10.62 4.90 2.13
N LEU A 154 10.33 5.85 1.22
CA LEU A 154 10.86 7.22 1.30
C LEU A 154 10.35 7.94 2.56
N LEU A 155 9.07 7.72 2.93
CA LEU A 155 8.51 8.31 4.13
C LEU A 155 9.09 7.68 5.41
N ILE A 156 9.29 6.38 5.43
CA ILE A 156 9.91 5.66 6.54
C ILE A 156 11.34 6.17 6.77
N ASP A 157 12.15 6.31 5.72
CA ASP A 157 13.52 6.84 5.84
C ASP A 157 13.51 8.27 6.39
N LEU A 158 12.68 9.14 5.84
CA LEU A 158 12.52 10.51 6.33
C LEU A 158 12.13 10.54 7.81
N LEU A 159 11.08 9.82 8.22
CA LEU A 159 10.59 9.82 9.59
C LEU A 159 11.63 9.27 10.58
N ARG A 160 12.36 8.22 10.18
CA ARG A 160 13.45 7.64 10.98
C ARG A 160 14.57 8.67 11.20
N ARG A 161 14.97 9.40 10.16
CA ARG A 161 15.99 10.45 10.25
C ARG A 161 15.51 11.66 11.06
N LEU A 162 14.22 11.97 11.03
CA LEU A 162 13.63 13.02 11.87
C LEU A 162 13.48 12.58 13.34
N GLY A 163 13.59 11.28 13.64
CA GLY A 163 13.60 10.73 14.98
C GLY A 163 12.33 10.00 15.43
N ALA A 164 11.35 9.78 14.54
CA ALA A 164 10.13 9.02 14.84
C ALA A 164 10.35 7.50 14.74
N THR A 165 11.26 6.95 15.54
CA THR A 165 11.71 5.55 15.43
C THR A 165 10.68 4.53 15.89
N ALA A 166 9.96 4.81 17.00
CA ALA A 166 8.93 3.91 17.53
C ALA A 166 7.71 3.87 16.60
N ALA A 167 7.26 5.03 16.12
CA ALA A 167 6.14 5.10 15.17
C ALA A 167 6.48 4.47 13.82
N VAL A 168 7.73 4.57 13.35
CA VAL A 168 8.21 3.88 12.16
C VAL A 168 8.15 2.37 12.35
N ALA A 169 8.60 1.85 13.49
CA ALA A 169 8.52 0.41 13.79
C ALA A 169 7.05 -0.09 13.76
N ASP A 170 6.09 0.68 14.32
CA ASP A 170 4.67 0.36 14.23
C ASP A 170 4.14 0.42 12.78
N MET A 171 4.57 1.39 11.98
CA MET A 171 4.27 1.44 10.54
C MET A 171 4.75 0.19 9.80
N GLU A 172 5.97 -0.24 10.06
CA GLU A 172 6.57 -1.43 9.43
C GLU A 172 5.82 -2.71 9.84
N ALA A 173 5.54 -2.88 11.13
CA ALA A 173 4.79 -4.02 11.66
C ALA A 173 3.37 -4.12 11.04
N ARG A 174 2.65 -3.00 10.95
CA ARG A 174 1.32 -2.93 10.30
C ARG A 174 1.40 -3.20 8.79
N GLY A 175 2.53 -2.89 8.16
CA GLY A 175 2.77 -3.18 6.75
C GLY A 175 2.90 -4.65 6.48
N ILE A 176 3.73 -5.35 7.24
CA ILE A 176 3.91 -6.79 7.16
C ILE A 176 2.57 -7.50 7.36
N GLY A 177 1.80 -7.11 8.39
CA GLY A 177 0.48 -7.69 8.65
C GLY A 177 -0.54 -7.49 7.51
N ARG A 178 -0.45 -6.39 6.75
CA ARG A 178 -1.29 -6.17 5.55
C ARG A 178 -0.84 -7.01 4.38
N GLU A 179 0.44 -7.15 4.17
CA GLU A 179 1.01 -7.94 3.07
C GLU A 179 0.70 -9.43 3.25
N VAL A 180 0.87 -9.96 4.46
CA VAL A 180 0.54 -11.35 4.80
C VAL A 180 -0.95 -11.62 4.59
N ARG A 181 -1.85 -10.75 5.08
CA ARG A 181 -3.29 -10.89 4.86
C ARG A 181 -3.66 -10.81 3.38
N GLY A 182 -3.03 -9.89 2.63
CA GLY A 182 -3.24 -9.77 1.19
C GLY A 182 -2.78 -11.00 0.42
N SER A 183 -1.65 -11.59 0.79
CA SER A 183 -1.15 -12.84 0.21
C SER A 183 -2.08 -14.01 0.52
N LEU A 184 -2.50 -14.16 1.77
CA LEU A 184 -3.43 -15.21 2.19
C LEU A 184 -4.78 -15.10 1.46
N ASN A 185 -5.35 -13.90 1.37
CA ASN A 185 -6.61 -13.69 0.64
C ASN A 185 -6.48 -14.03 -0.85
N ARG A 186 -5.34 -13.70 -1.48
CA ARG A 186 -5.10 -14.08 -2.89
C ARG A 186 -5.00 -15.60 -3.04
N SER A 187 -4.32 -16.31 -2.11
CA SER A 187 -4.22 -17.77 -2.13
C SER A 187 -5.60 -18.41 -1.99
N VAL A 188 -6.37 -18.03 -0.97
CA VAL A 188 -7.72 -18.53 -0.72
C VAL A 188 -8.65 -18.27 -1.92
N ASN A 189 -8.61 -17.06 -2.49
CA ASN A 189 -9.42 -16.74 -3.66
C ASN A 189 -9.03 -17.57 -4.88
N ALA A 190 -7.72 -17.80 -5.10
CA ALA A 190 -7.24 -18.64 -6.19
C ALA A 190 -7.64 -20.10 -6.02
N GLU A 191 -7.51 -20.64 -4.81
CA GLU A 191 -7.94 -22.01 -4.48
C GLU A 191 -9.46 -22.19 -4.66
N THR A 192 -10.25 -21.24 -4.14
CA THR A 192 -11.71 -21.25 -4.31
C THR A 192 -12.10 -21.18 -5.79
N ALA A 193 -11.49 -20.30 -6.56
CA ALA A 193 -11.76 -20.20 -8.00
C ALA A 193 -11.34 -21.47 -8.77
N ASN A 194 -10.27 -22.14 -8.36
CA ASN A 194 -9.84 -23.41 -8.93
C ASN A 194 -10.84 -24.53 -8.60
N LEU A 195 -11.30 -24.61 -7.35
CA LEU A 195 -12.30 -25.58 -6.92
C LEU A 195 -13.61 -25.40 -7.70
N VAL A 196 -14.12 -24.17 -7.79
CA VAL A 196 -15.36 -23.88 -8.56
C VAL A 196 -15.20 -24.28 -10.02
N ARG A 197 -14.05 -24.00 -10.63
CA ARG A 197 -13.78 -24.43 -12.03
C ARG A 197 -13.74 -25.95 -12.17
N ALA A 198 -13.07 -26.64 -11.23
CA ALA A 198 -13.00 -28.11 -11.23
C ALA A 198 -14.38 -28.75 -11.07
N VAL A 199 -15.20 -28.31 -10.11
CA VAL A 199 -16.56 -28.80 -9.90
C VAL A 199 -17.43 -28.55 -11.15
N ARG A 200 -17.40 -27.34 -11.71
CA ARG A 200 -18.17 -27.05 -12.94
C ARG A 200 -17.72 -27.91 -14.13
N ALA A 201 -16.43 -28.17 -14.27
CA ALA A 201 -15.92 -29.05 -15.32
C ALA A 201 -16.37 -30.51 -15.09
N GLY A 202 -16.26 -31.00 -13.85
CA GLY A 202 -16.73 -32.34 -13.48
C GLY A 202 -18.21 -32.54 -13.76
N MET A 203 -19.07 -31.61 -13.38
CA MET A 203 -20.50 -31.64 -13.64
C MET A 203 -20.83 -31.64 -15.15
N ARG A 204 -20.15 -30.77 -15.94
CA ARG A 204 -20.34 -30.79 -17.41
C ARG A 204 -19.94 -32.14 -18.02
N GLN A 205 -18.79 -32.66 -17.59
CA GLN A 205 -18.31 -33.97 -18.05
C GLN A 205 -19.26 -35.09 -17.67
N ALA A 206 -19.74 -35.12 -16.42
CA ALA A 206 -20.71 -36.13 -15.97
C ALA A 206 -21.99 -36.09 -16.78
N ASN A 207 -22.55 -34.90 -17.06
CA ASN A 207 -23.73 -34.74 -17.89
C ASN A 207 -23.49 -35.22 -19.34
N ALA A 208 -22.32 -34.91 -19.91
CA ALA A 208 -21.96 -35.39 -21.24
C ALA A 208 -21.80 -36.92 -21.28
N CYS A 209 -21.15 -37.48 -20.24
CA CYS A 209 -20.99 -38.92 -20.10
C CYS A 209 -22.35 -39.66 -19.98
N THR A 210 -23.22 -39.17 -19.11
CA THR A 210 -24.60 -39.72 -18.95
C THR A 210 -25.36 -39.72 -20.27
N ARG A 211 -25.28 -38.63 -21.01
CA ARG A 211 -25.94 -38.50 -22.32
C ARG A 211 -25.31 -39.44 -23.37
N ALA A 212 -23.98 -39.49 -23.46
CA ALA A 212 -23.27 -40.37 -24.39
C ALA A 212 -23.60 -41.87 -24.17
N LEU A 213 -23.80 -42.26 -22.92
CA LEU A 213 -24.21 -43.61 -22.54
C LEU A 213 -25.67 -43.87 -22.92
N ALA A 214 -26.59 -42.94 -22.62
CA ALA A 214 -28.01 -43.05 -22.91
C ALA A 214 -28.31 -43.10 -24.42
N ASP A 215 -27.58 -42.27 -25.19
CA ASP A 215 -27.78 -42.18 -26.67
C ASP A 215 -26.97 -43.26 -27.44
N GLY A 216 -26.29 -44.18 -26.73
CA GLY A 216 -25.54 -45.27 -27.39
C GLY A 216 -24.34 -44.82 -28.22
N LEU A 217 -23.80 -43.61 -27.95
CA LEU A 217 -22.68 -43.02 -28.72
C LEU A 217 -21.32 -43.71 -28.43
N LEU A 218 -21.26 -44.60 -27.43
CA LEU A 218 -20.05 -45.27 -27.00
C LEU A 218 -20.21 -46.79 -27.10
N PRO A 219 -19.27 -47.54 -27.74
CA PRO A 219 -19.28 -48.99 -27.69
C PRO A 219 -19.20 -49.49 -26.25
N LEU A 220 -20.02 -50.41 -25.84
CA LEU A 220 -20.23 -50.82 -24.44
C LEU A 220 -18.96 -51.25 -23.70
N GLU A 221 -18.03 -51.93 -24.38
CA GLU A 221 -16.77 -52.41 -23.80
C GLU A 221 -15.57 -51.49 -24.05
N SER A 222 -15.84 -50.30 -24.60
CA SER A 222 -14.78 -49.35 -24.91
C SER A 222 -14.21 -48.68 -23.65
N LEU A 223 -12.96 -48.23 -23.73
CA LEU A 223 -12.33 -47.39 -22.72
C LEU A 223 -13.17 -46.16 -22.40
N HIS A 224 -13.79 -45.54 -23.44
CA HIS A 224 -14.61 -44.35 -23.28
C HIS A 224 -15.88 -44.66 -22.47
N ALA A 225 -16.52 -45.83 -22.68
CA ALA A 225 -17.69 -46.23 -21.89
C ALA A 225 -17.33 -46.50 -20.42
N ARG A 226 -16.18 -47.10 -20.14
CA ARG A 226 -15.66 -47.27 -18.75
C ARG A 226 -15.44 -45.92 -18.06
N VAL A 227 -14.74 -45.01 -18.72
CA VAL A 227 -14.50 -43.67 -18.22
C VAL A 227 -15.81 -42.89 -18.03
N ALA A 228 -16.76 -43.02 -18.99
CA ALA A 228 -18.05 -42.37 -18.91
C ALA A 228 -18.90 -42.82 -17.72
N ARG A 229 -18.96 -44.14 -17.46
CA ARG A 229 -19.71 -44.69 -16.30
C ARG A 229 -19.15 -44.14 -14.99
N LEU A 230 -17.83 -44.23 -14.78
CA LEU A 230 -17.23 -43.75 -13.56
C LEU A 230 -17.37 -42.23 -13.36
N ARG A 231 -17.22 -41.43 -14.43
CA ARG A 231 -17.41 -39.94 -14.31
C ARG A 231 -18.89 -39.60 -14.02
N ALA A 232 -19.83 -40.34 -14.56
CA ALA A 232 -21.27 -40.13 -14.30
C ALA A 232 -21.62 -40.46 -12.85
N GLU A 233 -21.01 -41.52 -12.28
CA GLU A 233 -21.19 -41.95 -10.88
C GLU A 233 -20.46 -41.01 -9.87
N ALA A 234 -19.30 -40.46 -10.23
CA ALA A 234 -18.48 -39.60 -9.40
C ALA A 234 -18.15 -38.24 -10.08
N PRO A 235 -19.13 -37.31 -10.14
CA PRO A 235 -18.97 -36.03 -10.82
C PRO A 235 -17.92 -35.10 -10.16
N ASP A 236 -17.66 -35.24 -8.89
CA ASP A 236 -16.76 -34.48 -8.05
C ASP A 236 -15.32 -35.04 -8.00
N ALA A 237 -15.15 -36.31 -8.42
CA ALA A 237 -13.83 -36.95 -8.44
C ALA A 237 -12.85 -36.21 -9.35
N SER A 238 -11.61 -36.06 -8.90
CA SER A 238 -10.54 -35.51 -9.73
C SER A 238 -10.14 -36.48 -10.87
N LEU A 239 -9.52 -35.95 -11.92
CA LEU A 239 -8.99 -36.79 -13.02
C LEU A 239 -7.93 -37.79 -12.54
N ALA A 240 -7.25 -37.51 -11.43
CA ALA A 240 -6.26 -38.41 -10.85
C ALA A 240 -6.96 -39.58 -10.14
N GLU A 241 -8.01 -39.33 -9.37
CA GLU A 241 -8.83 -40.36 -8.70
C GLU A 241 -9.51 -41.27 -9.71
N LEU A 242 -10.10 -40.74 -10.76
CA LEU A 242 -10.66 -41.54 -11.85
C LEU A 242 -9.59 -42.40 -12.55
N GLY A 243 -8.40 -41.84 -12.73
CA GLY A 243 -7.27 -42.56 -13.30
C GLY A 243 -6.81 -43.72 -12.41
N LEU A 244 -6.76 -43.50 -11.10
CA LEU A 244 -6.38 -44.52 -10.14
C LEU A 244 -7.38 -45.70 -10.14
N GLU A 245 -8.68 -45.38 -10.15
CA GLU A 245 -9.73 -46.41 -10.12
C GLU A 245 -9.82 -47.24 -11.41
N LEU A 246 -9.48 -46.63 -12.53
CA LEU A 246 -9.49 -47.29 -13.85
C LEU A 246 -8.14 -47.92 -14.25
N ASP A 247 -7.11 -47.75 -13.44
CA ASP A 247 -5.69 -48.07 -13.77
C ASP A 247 -5.24 -47.37 -15.05
N LEU A 248 -5.48 -46.05 -15.14
CA LEU A 248 -5.17 -45.23 -16.28
C LEU A 248 -4.37 -43.98 -15.88
N ALA A 249 -3.49 -43.54 -16.77
CA ALA A 249 -2.85 -42.25 -16.58
C ALA A 249 -3.88 -41.10 -16.63
N ARG A 250 -3.72 -40.08 -15.78
CA ARG A 250 -4.57 -38.87 -15.75
C ARG A 250 -4.81 -38.26 -17.14
N SER A 251 -3.75 -38.23 -17.97
CA SER A 251 -3.84 -37.68 -19.33
C SER A 251 -4.69 -38.54 -20.26
N THR A 252 -4.77 -39.84 -20.03
CA THR A 252 -5.63 -40.76 -20.79
C THR A 252 -7.09 -40.53 -20.42
N VAL A 253 -7.41 -40.39 -19.15
CA VAL A 253 -8.76 -40.03 -18.69
C VAL A 253 -9.20 -38.68 -19.25
N GLN A 254 -8.32 -37.68 -19.20
CA GLN A 254 -8.61 -36.35 -19.75
C GLN A 254 -8.94 -36.38 -21.25
N ARG A 255 -8.15 -37.12 -22.04
CA ARG A 255 -8.38 -37.28 -23.48
C ARG A 255 -9.69 -38.04 -23.77
N ALA A 256 -9.98 -39.08 -23.00
CA ALA A 256 -11.22 -39.84 -23.16
C ALA A 256 -12.45 -38.95 -22.84
N LEU A 257 -12.43 -38.15 -21.81
CA LEU A 257 -13.51 -37.23 -21.48
C LEU A 257 -13.69 -36.14 -22.55
N ALA A 258 -12.61 -35.58 -23.07
CA ALA A 258 -12.69 -34.60 -24.16
C ALA A 258 -13.29 -35.19 -25.44
N GLU A 259 -12.97 -36.43 -25.75
CA GLU A 259 -13.55 -37.15 -26.91
C GLU A 259 -15.04 -37.43 -26.69
N ILE A 260 -15.47 -37.79 -25.48
CA ILE A 260 -16.88 -38.00 -25.15
C ILE A 260 -17.66 -36.67 -25.30
N GLU A 261 -17.16 -35.58 -24.74
CA GLU A 261 -17.78 -34.25 -24.89
C GLU A 261 -17.91 -33.85 -26.38
N ARG A 262 -16.87 -34.12 -27.16
CA ARG A 262 -16.89 -33.85 -28.61
C ARG A 262 -17.96 -34.66 -29.34
N ARG A 263 -18.11 -35.97 -29.05
CA ARG A 263 -19.13 -36.83 -29.68
C ARG A 263 -20.53 -36.38 -29.35
N VAL A 264 -20.80 -36.04 -28.09
CA VAL A 264 -22.11 -35.50 -27.67
C VAL A 264 -22.43 -34.19 -28.38
N SER A 265 -21.43 -33.27 -28.48
CA SER A 265 -21.61 -32.00 -29.18
C SER A 265 -21.94 -32.21 -30.69
N MET A 266 -21.26 -33.16 -31.33
CA MET A 266 -21.50 -33.48 -32.76
C MET A 266 -22.89 -34.10 -32.97
N ALA A 267 -23.34 -35.01 -32.11
CA ALA A 267 -24.68 -35.60 -32.16
C ALA A 267 -25.77 -34.53 -32.02
N GLN A 268 -25.59 -33.57 -31.10
CA GLN A 268 -26.51 -32.45 -30.92
C GLN A 268 -26.58 -31.51 -32.12
N ALA A 269 -25.45 -31.24 -32.78
CA ALA A 269 -25.41 -30.43 -34.00
C ALA A 269 -26.05 -31.11 -35.21
N GLY A 270 -26.06 -32.44 -35.24
CA GLY A 270 -26.71 -33.22 -36.28
C GLY A 270 -28.24 -33.30 -36.11
N ASP A 271 -28.75 -33.15 -34.89
CA ASP A 271 -30.17 -33.17 -34.55
C ASP A 271 -30.85 -31.79 -34.63
N ASP A 272 -30.14 -30.71 -34.92
CA ASP A 272 -30.71 -29.37 -35.03
C ASP A 272 -31.40 -29.20 -36.42
N PRO A 273 -32.72 -29.20 -36.49
CA PRO A 273 -33.48 -29.10 -37.76
C PRO A 273 -33.32 -27.74 -38.45
N MET A 274 -32.72 -26.74 -37.77
CA MET A 274 -32.47 -25.41 -38.34
C MET A 274 -31.08 -25.28 -39.01
N ALA A 275 -30.22 -26.32 -38.96
CA ALA A 275 -28.92 -26.32 -39.61
C ALA A 275 -28.92 -26.77 -41.07
N GLN A 276 -30.10 -26.94 -41.70
CA GLN A 276 -30.19 -27.22 -43.13
C GLN A 276 -29.97 -25.92 -43.92
N PRO A 277 -29.01 -25.84 -44.85
CA PRO A 277 -28.90 -24.70 -45.74
C PRO A 277 -30.16 -24.66 -46.65
N LEU A 278 -30.83 -23.51 -46.67
CA LEU A 278 -31.87 -23.19 -47.64
C LEU A 278 -31.31 -23.44 -49.06
N ARG A 279 -31.85 -24.45 -49.74
CA ARG A 279 -31.64 -24.70 -51.18
C ARG A 279 -32.50 -23.76 -52.00
#